data_c3720e7774cf945cc6f010c1044febb5
#
_entry.id   c3720e7774cf945cc6f010c1044febb5
#
_cell.length_a   1.000
_cell.length_b   1.000
_cell.length_c   1.000
_cell.angle_alpha   90.00
_cell.angle_beta   90.00
_cell.angle_gamma   90.00
#
_symmetry.space_group_name_H-M   'P 1'
#
loop_
_entity.id
_entity.type
_entity.pdbx_description
1 polymer ?
#
loop_
_entity_poly.entity_id
_entity_poly.type
_entity_poly.pdbx_seq_one_letter_code
_entity_poly.pdbx_strand_id
1 'polypeptide(L)'
;MFRAFAVLLLALLGLPAAAQQTETALVAGGCFWCVESDFRRVEGVTDVRVGFAGGTTPDPSYDDVVRGRTTHLESALITFDPAQISYDQILHMFLRSVDVLDDGGQFCDRGAHYTTAIFATPDQMAQAQAAISAAEAELGQSIVTPVRAATPFYEAEEYHQNYANSTERTLTRFGWVERQAAYKNYRQGCGRDRRVNQLWGMSAPFVN
;
A
#
# COMPACT_ATOMS: atom_id res chain seq x y z
N MET A 1 -26.91 4.51 71.13
CA MET A 1 -26.10 3.57 70.35
C MET A 1 -26.18 4.03 68.88
N PHE A 2 -25.23 4.86 68.39
CA PHE A 2 -25.14 5.26 67.00
C PHE A 2 -24.08 4.39 66.28
N ARG A 3 -24.49 3.58 65.29
CA ARG A 3 -23.59 2.84 64.43
C ARG A 3 -23.21 3.71 63.22
N ALA A 4 -21.97 4.11 63.15
CA ALA A 4 -21.43 4.80 62.00
C ALA A 4 -21.13 3.75 60.89
N PHE A 5 -21.80 3.89 59.72
CA PHE A 5 -21.46 3.17 58.51
C PHE A 5 -20.34 3.89 57.77
N ALA A 6 -19.17 3.33 57.71
CA ALA A 6 -18.09 3.83 56.85
C ALA A 6 -18.33 3.36 55.42
N VAL A 7 -18.63 4.29 54.49
CA VAL A 7 -18.72 4.02 53.07
C VAL A 7 -17.29 4.08 52.49
N LEU A 8 -16.77 2.93 52.07
CA LEU A 8 -15.49 2.79 51.42
C LEU A 8 -15.68 3.16 49.94
N LEU A 9 -15.23 4.34 49.52
CA LEU A 9 -15.23 4.77 48.13
C LEU A 9 -14.02 4.13 47.42
N LEU A 10 -14.27 3.07 46.62
CA LEU A 10 -13.26 2.49 45.70
C LEU A 10 -13.07 3.42 44.53
N ALA A 11 -11.97 4.18 44.50
CA ALA A 11 -11.57 4.94 43.33
C ALA A 11 -11.03 3.98 42.26
N LEU A 12 -11.82 3.73 41.24
CA LEU A 12 -11.38 3.06 40.02
C LEU A 12 -10.39 3.99 39.27
N LEU A 13 -9.10 3.83 39.52
CA LEU A 13 -8.06 4.44 38.71
C LEU A 13 -8.12 3.77 37.32
N GLY A 14 -8.78 4.44 36.37
CA GLY A 14 -8.73 4.09 34.97
C GLY A 14 -7.27 4.17 34.49
N LEU A 15 -6.65 3.05 34.11
CA LEU A 15 -5.38 3.04 33.44
C LEU A 15 -5.54 3.81 32.13
N PRO A 16 -4.62 4.73 31.79
CA PRO A 16 -4.64 5.38 30.48
C PRO A 16 -4.53 4.29 29.42
N ALA A 17 -5.46 4.27 28.45
CA ALA A 17 -5.33 3.41 27.27
C ALA A 17 -4.02 3.81 26.59
N ALA A 18 -3.08 2.87 26.47
CA ALA A 18 -1.86 3.09 25.71
C ALA A 18 -2.28 3.42 24.28
N ALA A 19 -1.83 4.58 23.76
CA ALA A 19 -2.06 4.91 22.37
C ALA A 19 -1.43 3.78 21.53
N GLN A 20 -2.23 3.17 20.66
CA GLN A 20 -1.74 2.12 19.75
C GLN A 20 -0.65 2.73 18.86
N GLN A 21 0.57 2.23 18.98
CA GLN A 21 1.65 2.65 18.11
C GLN A 21 1.38 2.13 16.71
N THR A 22 1.37 3.02 15.73
CA THR A 22 1.27 2.64 14.31
C THR A 22 2.58 2.98 13.61
N GLU A 23 2.93 2.17 12.62
CA GLU A 23 4.03 2.40 11.70
C GLU A 23 3.50 2.55 10.28
N THR A 24 4.36 3.00 9.37
CA THR A 24 3.99 3.18 7.97
C THR A 24 5.00 2.54 7.02
N ALA A 25 4.49 2.05 5.88
CA ALA A 25 5.29 1.65 4.74
C ALA A 25 4.83 2.45 3.52
N LEU A 26 5.75 3.14 2.84
CA LEU A 26 5.47 3.89 1.62
C LEU A 26 6.05 3.13 0.43
N VAL A 27 5.16 2.72 -0.50
CA VAL A 27 5.52 1.90 -1.66
C VAL A 27 4.86 2.39 -2.94
N ALA A 28 5.53 2.20 -4.07
CA ALA A 28 4.98 2.37 -5.41
C ALA A 28 4.89 1.00 -6.09
N GLY A 29 3.71 0.61 -6.58
CA GLY A 29 3.45 -0.73 -7.13
C GLY A 29 2.59 -0.72 -8.40
N GLY A 30 2.80 0.25 -9.29
CA GLY A 30 1.93 0.50 -10.44
C GLY A 30 0.64 1.20 -10.01
N CYS A 31 -0.47 0.83 -10.61
CA CYS A 31 -1.77 1.39 -10.22
C CYS A 31 -2.01 1.30 -8.71
N PHE A 32 -2.09 2.44 -8.05
CA PHE A 32 -2.22 2.54 -6.61
C PHE A 32 -3.54 1.97 -6.06
N TRP A 33 -4.62 1.90 -6.86
CA TRP A 33 -5.86 1.21 -6.48
C TRP A 33 -5.63 -0.29 -6.24
N CYS A 34 -4.68 -0.90 -6.97
CA CYS A 34 -4.34 -2.30 -6.79
C CYS A 34 -3.62 -2.53 -5.46
N VAL A 35 -2.64 -1.70 -5.15
CA VAL A 35 -1.91 -1.77 -3.87
C VAL A 35 -2.87 -1.52 -2.71
N GLU A 36 -3.71 -0.48 -2.79
CA GLU A 36 -4.72 -0.20 -1.78
C GLU A 36 -5.66 -1.39 -1.56
N SER A 37 -6.25 -1.92 -2.63
CA SER A 37 -7.18 -3.06 -2.55
C SER A 37 -6.55 -4.30 -1.93
N ASP A 38 -5.28 -4.55 -2.22
CA ASP A 38 -4.55 -5.68 -1.68
C ASP A 38 -4.27 -5.52 -0.18
N PHE A 39 -3.75 -4.37 0.23
CA PHE A 39 -3.32 -4.15 1.61
C PHE A 39 -4.45 -3.81 2.58
N ARG A 40 -5.57 -3.23 2.14
CA ARG A 40 -6.75 -3.03 3.01
C ARG A 40 -7.35 -4.33 3.56
N ARG A 41 -6.99 -5.48 3.01
CA ARG A 41 -7.46 -6.82 3.45
C ARG A 41 -6.49 -7.50 4.41
N VAL A 42 -5.33 -6.93 4.65
CA VAL A 42 -4.28 -7.53 5.48
C VAL A 42 -4.58 -7.27 6.95
N GLU A 43 -4.62 -8.32 7.76
CA GLU A 43 -4.76 -8.19 9.20
C GLU A 43 -3.58 -7.41 9.78
N GLY A 44 -3.85 -6.46 10.67
CA GLY A 44 -2.86 -5.54 11.22
C GLY A 44 -2.66 -4.26 10.39
N VAL A 45 -3.09 -4.18 9.15
CA VAL A 45 -3.16 -2.92 8.40
C VAL A 45 -4.37 -2.13 8.86
N THR A 46 -4.15 -0.90 9.32
CA THR A 46 -5.19 -0.04 9.89
C THR A 46 -5.71 1.01 8.92
N ASP A 47 -4.88 1.45 7.97
CA ASP A 47 -5.29 2.33 6.88
C ASP A 47 -4.36 2.19 5.67
N VAL A 48 -4.88 2.53 4.48
CA VAL A 48 -4.09 2.67 3.25
C VAL A 48 -4.58 3.93 2.54
N ARG A 49 -3.66 4.87 2.31
CA ARG A 49 -3.94 6.08 1.51
C ARG A 49 -3.17 6.00 0.20
N VAL A 50 -3.82 6.36 -0.90
CA VAL A 50 -3.17 6.42 -2.22
C VAL A 50 -2.80 7.84 -2.57
N GLY A 51 -1.70 7.99 -3.30
CA GLY A 51 -1.16 9.30 -3.64
C GLY A 51 0.13 9.20 -4.45
N PHE A 52 1.01 10.17 -4.25
CA PHE A 52 2.20 10.37 -5.06
C PHE A 52 3.45 10.55 -4.18
N ALA A 53 4.56 9.91 -4.58
CA ALA A 53 5.84 10.05 -3.88
C ALA A 53 7.02 9.94 -4.87
N GLY A 54 8.22 10.28 -4.41
CA GLY A 54 9.46 10.10 -5.17
C GLY A 54 9.80 11.21 -6.16
N GLY A 55 8.90 12.16 -6.37
CA GLY A 55 9.15 13.35 -7.20
C GLY A 55 9.54 14.57 -6.38
N THR A 56 9.85 15.67 -7.09
CA THR A 56 10.27 16.95 -6.49
C THR A 56 9.21 18.05 -6.61
N THR A 57 8.18 17.85 -7.42
CA THR A 57 7.08 18.82 -7.58
C THR A 57 6.23 18.83 -6.32
N PRO A 58 6.07 19.98 -5.64
CA PRO A 58 5.19 20.05 -4.48
C PRO A 58 3.72 19.97 -4.94
N ASP A 59 2.90 19.27 -4.12
CA ASP A 59 1.45 19.17 -4.28
C ASP A 59 1.00 18.84 -5.72
N PRO A 60 1.48 17.70 -6.30
CA PRO A 60 1.17 17.33 -7.67
C PRO A 60 -0.29 16.87 -7.77
N SER A 61 -0.99 17.28 -8.86
CA SER A 61 -2.29 16.70 -9.18
C SER A 61 -2.15 15.35 -9.88
N TYR A 62 -3.22 14.54 -9.86
CA TYR A 62 -3.27 13.30 -10.64
C TYR A 62 -2.95 13.52 -12.12
N ASP A 63 -3.53 14.59 -12.72
CA ASP A 63 -3.31 14.93 -14.15
C ASP A 63 -1.84 15.25 -14.46
N ASP A 64 -1.11 15.85 -13.53
CA ASP A 64 0.33 16.14 -13.72
C ASP A 64 1.17 14.86 -13.68
N VAL A 65 0.83 13.92 -12.80
CA VAL A 65 1.57 12.66 -12.65
C VAL A 65 1.33 11.76 -13.87
N VAL A 66 0.07 11.49 -14.23
CA VAL A 66 -0.25 10.58 -15.34
C VAL A 66 0.15 11.10 -16.70
N ARG A 67 0.29 12.43 -16.87
CA ARG A 67 0.83 13.03 -18.09
C ARG A 67 2.36 13.13 -18.11
N GLY A 68 3.03 12.61 -17.08
CA GLY A 68 4.50 12.66 -17.01
C GLY A 68 5.09 14.05 -16.83
N ARG A 69 4.32 15.00 -16.27
CA ARG A 69 4.81 16.36 -15.97
C ARG A 69 5.61 16.43 -14.69
N THR A 70 5.60 15.36 -13.90
CA THR A 70 6.33 15.19 -12.64
C THR A 70 7.13 13.90 -12.68
N THR A 71 8.03 13.74 -11.70
CA THR A 71 8.77 12.49 -11.49
C THR A 71 8.18 11.63 -10.35
N HIS A 72 7.00 12.00 -9.88
CA HIS A 72 6.28 11.21 -8.88
C HIS A 72 5.82 9.88 -9.43
N LEU A 73 5.76 8.88 -8.54
CA LEU A 73 5.17 7.58 -8.79
C LEU A 73 3.80 7.50 -8.11
N GLU A 74 2.85 6.80 -8.71
CA GLU A 74 1.65 6.36 -8.00
C GLU A 74 2.08 5.48 -6.82
N SER A 75 1.69 5.86 -5.64
CA SER A 75 2.19 5.30 -4.39
C SER A 75 1.06 5.02 -3.40
N ALA A 76 1.30 4.13 -2.46
CA ALA A 76 0.42 3.84 -1.35
C ALA A 76 1.19 4.00 -0.03
N LEU A 77 0.60 4.75 0.89
CA LEU A 77 1.03 4.85 2.28
C LEU A 77 0.21 3.85 3.11
N ILE A 78 0.85 2.79 3.55
CA ILE A 78 0.24 1.70 4.31
C ILE A 78 0.52 1.94 5.79
N THR A 79 -0.52 2.17 6.59
CA THR A 79 -0.42 2.31 8.05
C THR A 79 -0.80 0.98 8.71
N PHE A 80 0.02 0.51 9.64
CA PHE A 80 -0.18 -0.78 10.28
C PHE A 80 0.16 -0.77 11.77
N ASP A 81 -0.38 -1.74 12.50
CA ASP A 81 -0.09 -2.01 13.89
C ASP A 81 1.11 -2.97 13.97
N PRO A 82 2.30 -2.51 14.44
CA PRO A 82 3.50 -3.34 14.51
C PRO A 82 3.39 -4.50 15.52
N ALA A 83 2.38 -4.49 16.39
CA ALA A 83 2.10 -5.63 17.27
C ALA A 83 1.40 -6.79 16.54
N GLN A 84 0.80 -6.55 15.38
CA GLN A 84 0.05 -7.54 14.59
C GLN A 84 0.80 -7.94 13.32
N ILE A 85 1.45 -6.98 12.65
CA ILE A 85 2.18 -7.22 11.41
C ILE A 85 3.46 -6.36 11.38
N SER A 86 4.58 -6.93 10.96
CA SER A 86 5.85 -6.21 10.88
C SER A 86 6.05 -5.52 9.53
N TYR A 87 6.94 -4.52 9.49
CA TYR A 87 7.38 -3.88 8.25
C TYR A 87 7.94 -4.89 7.23
N ASP A 88 8.71 -5.89 7.70
CA ASP A 88 9.26 -6.95 6.84
C ASP A 88 8.15 -7.79 6.20
N GLN A 89 7.07 -8.10 6.93
CA GLN A 89 5.92 -8.83 6.39
C GLN A 89 5.16 -7.99 5.36
N ILE A 90 5.00 -6.68 5.58
CA ILE A 90 4.42 -5.75 4.58
C ILE A 90 5.26 -5.77 3.30
N LEU A 91 6.58 -5.62 3.39
CA LEU A 91 7.46 -5.62 2.22
C LEU A 91 7.51 -6.99 1.51
N HIS A 92 7.48 -8.09 2.29
CA HIS A 92 7.37 -9.43 1.73
C HIS A 92 6.14 -9.58 0.85
N MET A 93 4.98 -9.17 1.34
CA MET A 93 3.73 -9.21 0.59
C MET A 93 3.74 -8.24 -0.59
N PHE A 94 4.28 -7.03 -0.40
CA PHE A 94 4.38 -6.03 -1.46
C PHE A 94 5.16 -6.55 -2.67
N LEU A 95 6.38 -7.04 -2.46
CA LEU A 95 7.23 -7.55 -3.53
C LEU A 95 6.61 -8.75 -4.27
N ARG A 96 5.74 -9.50 -3.58
CA ARG A 96 5.01 -10.63 -4.17
C ARG A 96 3.63 -10.28 -4.72
N SER A 97 3.29 -8.99 -4.74
CA SER A 97 2.05 -8.47 -5.32
C SER A 97 2.27 -7.68 -6.62
N VAL A 98 3.52 -7.48 -7.03
CA VAL A 98 3.93 -6.71 -8.22
C VAL A 98 4.81 -7.54 -9.15
N ASP A 99 4.97 -7.08 -10.40
CA ASP A 99 5.99 -7.62 -11.29
C ASP A 99 7.33 -6.92 -11.01
N VAL A 100 8.13 -7.53 -10.17
CA VAL A 100 9.44 -7.01 -9.75
C VAL A 100 10.50 -7.03 -10.85
N LEU A 101 10.17 -7.56 -12.04
CA LEU A 101 11.06 -7.66 -13.19
C LEU A 101 10.73 -6.63 -14.29
N ASP A 102 9.66 -5.84 -14.13
CA ASP A 102 9.19 -4.88 -15.12
C ASP A 102 9.55 -3.44 -14.72
N ASP A 103 10.52 -2.84 -15.39
CA ASP A 103 10.99 -1.47 -15.17
C ASP A 103 10.25 -0.42 -16.01
N GLY A 104 9.36 -0.82 -16.89
CA GLY A 104 8.58 0.07 -17.78
C GLY A 104 7.18 0.41 -17.29
N GLY A 105 6.80 -0.08 -16.11
CA GLY A 105 5.47 0.06 -15.53
C GLY A 105 5.01 -1.22 -14.88
N GLN A 106 3.70 -1.43 -14.75
CA GLN A 106 3.16 -2.64 -14.12
C GLN A 106 1.97 -3.17 -14.93
N PHE A 107 2.07 -4.42 -15.37
CA PHE A 107 1.03 -5.12 -16.14
C PHE A 107 0.62 -4.33 -17.40
N CYS A 108 -0.62 -3.82 -17.47
CA CYS A 108 -1.07 -3.01 -18.59
C CYS A 108 -0.84 -1.50 -18.42
N ASP A 109 -0.40 -1.05 -17.24
CA ASP A 109 -0.10 0.35 -16.98
C ASP A 109 1.37 0.64 -17.31
N ARG A 110 1.58 1.49 -18.29
CA ARG A 110 2.91 1.78 -18.82
C ARG A 110 3.32 3.22 -18.55
N GLY A 111 4.59 3.41 -18.24
CA GLY A 111 5.18 4.71 -17.98
C GLY A 111 5.87 4.79 -16.62
N ALA A 112 6.75 5.80 -16.46
CA ALA A 112 7.61 5.92 -15.28
C ALA A 112 6.81 6.02 -13.97
N HIS A 113 5.64 6.67 -13.98
CA HIS A 113 4.79 6.85 -12.81
C HIS A 113 4.11 5.55 -12.32
N TYR A 114 4.19 4.47 -13.12
CA TYR A 114 3.71 3.13 -12.76
C TYR A 114 4.83 2.14 -12.44
N THR A 115 6.07 2.61 -12.27
CA THR A 115 7.17 1.72 -11.85
C THR A 115 7.11 1.42 -10.36
N THR A 116 7.83 0.37 -9.93
CA THR A 116 7.90 -0.03 -8.53
C THR A 116 8.97 0.72 -7.76
N ALA A 117 8.75 0.96 -6.47
CA ALA A 117 9.76 1.44 -5.53
C ALA A 117 9.33 1.16 -4.07
N ILE A 118 10.31 1.06 -3.17
CA ILE A 118 10.13 1.13 -1.72
C ILE A 118 10.77 2.44 -1.26
N PHE A 119 10.02 3.29 -0.55
CA PHE A 119 10.53 4.53 0.04
C PHE A 119 10.76 4.31 1.52
N ALA A 120 12.02 4.20 1.92
CA ALA A 120 12.40 3.82 3.27
C ALA A 120 12.97 5.00 4.07
N THR A 121 12.55 5.16 5.32
CA THR A 121 13.21 6.05 6.28
C THR A 121 14.61 5.53 6.62
N PRO A 122 15.50 6.33 7.23
CA PRO A 122 16.81 5.82 7.66
C PRO A 122 16.72 4.55 8.50
N ASP A 123 15.74 4.45 9.40
CA ASP A 123 15.57 3.29 10.28
C ASP A 123 15.01 2.06 9.55
N GLN A 124 14.27 2.25 8.45
CA GLN A 124 13.70 1.18 7.62
C GLN A 124 14.65 0.68 6.53
N MET A 125 15.70 1.45 6.21
CA MET A 125 16.55 1.19 5.04
C MET A 125 17.17 -0.22 5.06
N ALA A 126 17.68 -0.68 6.18
CA ALA A 126 18.30 -1.99 6.29
C ALA A 126 17.29 -3.13 6.06
N GLN A 127 16.07 -3.01 6.59
CA GLN A 127 15.00 -3.98 6.41
C GLN A 127 14.50 -3.99 4.95
N ALA A 128 14.36 -2.82 4.34
CA ALA A 128 13.97 -2.71 2.93
C ALA A 128 15.00 -3.36 1.99
N GLN A 129 16.29 -3.16 2.23
CA GLN A 129 17.38 -3.82 1.48
C GLN A 129 17.35 -5.35 1.68
N ALA A 130 17.13 -5.81 2.91
CA ALA A 130 17.01 -7.23 3.21
C ALA A 130 15.81 -7.88 2.50
N ALA A 131 14.66 -7.17 2.41
CA ALA A 131 13.49 -7.64 1.68
C ALA A 131 13.77 -7.82 0.19
N ILE A 132 14.50 -6.89 -0.45
CA ILE A 132 14.96 -7.00 -1.84
C ILE A 132 15.84 -8.26 -1.99
N SER A 133 16.87 -8.40 -1.16
CA SER A 133 17.80 -9.54 -1.24
C SER A 133 17.08 -10.89 -1.05
N ALA A 134 16.08 -10.96 -0.16
CA ALA A 134 15.28 -12.16 0.05
C ALA A 134 14.42 -12.49 -1.18
N ALA A 135 13.83 -11.47 -1.81
CA ALA A 135 13.04 -11.65 -3.04
C ALA A 135 13.92 -12.12 -4.22
N GLU A 136 15.11 -11.55 -4.39
CA GLU A 136 16.09 -11.97 -5.40
C GLU A 136 16.56 -13.41 -5.19
N ALA A 137 16.82 -13.78 -3.93
CA ALA A 137 17.23 -15.14 -3.58
C ALA A 137 16.12 -16.16 -3.89
N GLU A 138 14.84 -15.83 -3.64
CA GLU A 138 13.70 -16.70 -3.94
C GLU A 138 13.48 -16.86 -5.46
N LEU A 139 13.59 -15.76 -6.22
CA LEU A 139 13.44 -15.78 -7.67
C LEU A 139 14.66 -16.32 -8.42
N GLY A 140 15.84 -16.35 -7.78
CA GLY A 140 17.10 -16.72 -8.40
C GLY A 140 17.60 -15.71 -9.45
N GLN A 141 17.13 -14.45 -9.40
CA GLN A 141 17.51 -13.38 -10.32
C GLN A 141 17.32 -11.99 -9.67
N SER A 142 18.02 -10.98 -10.19
CA SER A 142 17.88 -9.61 -9.73
C SER A 142 16.52 -9.03 -10.08
N ILE A 143 16.01 -8.17 -9.19
CA ILE A 143 14.76 -7.46 -9.36
C ILE A 143 15.02 -5.96 -9.64
N VAL A 144 14.06 -5.29 -10.29
CA VAL A 144 14.19 -3.87 -10.70
C VAL A 144 13.57 -2.89 -9.71
N THR A 145 12.94 -3.37 -8.64
CA THR A 145 12.33 -2.54 -7.60
C THR A 145 13.42 -1.88 -6.74
N PRO A 146 13.64 -0.55 -6.85
CA PRO A 146 14.65 0.11 -6.05
C PRO A 146 14.16 0.40 -4.63
N VAL A 147 15.09 0.42 -3.66
CA VAL A 147 14.91 1.08 -2.38
C VAL A 147 15.42 2.51 -2.50
N ARG A 148 14.57 3.49 -2.20
CA ARG A 148 14.85 4.92 -2.24
C ARG A 148 14.70 5.51 -0.84
N ALA A 149 15.36 6.64 -0.57
CA ALA A 149 15.09 7.40 0.64
C ALA A 149 13.64 7.87 0.67
N ALA A 150 13.04 7.88 1.85
CA ALA A 150 11.68 8.40 2.04
C ALA A 150 11.59 9.86 1.58
N THR A 151 10.50 10.17 0.89
CA THR A 151 10.16 11.50 0.38
C THR A 151 8.81 11.93 0.93
N PRO A 152 8.42 13.21 0.81
CA PRO A 152 7.04 13.59 1.07
C PRO A 152 6.05 12.74 0.28
N PHE A 153 4.96 12.35 0.94
CA PHE A 153 3.81 11.72 0.32
C PHE A 153 2.72 12.78 0.13
N TYR A 154 2.20 12.88 -1.07
CA TYR A 154 1.10 13.77 -1.43
C TYR A 154 -0.12 12.90 -1.72
N GLU A 155 -1.13 13.04 -0.89
CA GLU A 155 -2.36 12.24 -1.02
C GLU A 155 -3.10 12.61 -2.31
N ALA A 156 -3.55 11.62 -3.05
CA ALA A 156 -4.39 11.83 -4.23
C ALA A 156 -5.81 12.25 -3.82
N GLU A 157 -6.50 12.86 -4.76
CA GLU A 157 -7.86 13.36 -4.58
C GLU A 157 -8.80 12.27 -4.03
N GLU A 158 -9.77 12.65 -3.21
CA GLU A 158 -10.63 11.72 -2.44
C GLU A 158 -11.33 10.66 -3.32
N TYR A 159 -11.64 10.99 -4.57
CA TYR A 159 -12.28 10.03 -5.49
C TYR A 159 -11.39 8.86 -5.89
N HIS A 160 -10.07 8.91 -5.61
CA HIS A 160 -9.15 7.80 -5.79
C HIS A 160 -9.08 6.87 -4.58
N GLN A 161 -9.48 7.37 -3.39
CA GLN A 161 -9.39 6.59 -2.16
C GLN A 161 -10.47 5.50 -2.15
N ASN A 162 -10.10 4.30 -1.72
CA ASN A 162 -10.99 3.13 -1.63
C ASN A 162 -11.77 2.82 -2.92
N TYR A 163 -11.15 3.10 -4.07
CA TYR A 163 -11.79 2.97 -5.38
C TYR A 163 -12.32 1.56 -5.65
N ALA A 164 -11.56 0.55 -5.26
CA ALA A 164 -11.88 -0.86 -5.49
C ALA A 164 -13.14 -1.36 -4.75
N ASN A 165 -13.58 -0.63 -3.70
CA ASN A 165 -14.78 -0.96 -2.92
C ASN A 165 -15.91 0.06 -3.11
N SER A 166 -15.70 1.09 -3.94
CA SER A 166 -16.68 2.17 -4.12
C SER A 166 -17.85 1.72 -5.01
N THR A 167 -19.07 1.97 -4.55
CA THR A 167 -20.32 1.79 -5.30
C THR A 167 -20.69 3.00 -6.16
N GLU A 168 -19.90 4.08 -6.08
CA GLU A 168 -20.07 5.23 -6.96
C GLU A 168 -19.87 4.82 -8.42
N ARG A 169 -20.67 5.43 -9.30
CA ARG A 169 -20.62 5.10 -10.73
C ARG A 169 -19.59 5.95 -11.45
N THR A 170 -18.89 5.32 -12.38
CA THR A 170 -17.94 5.98 -13.29
C THR A 170 -18.26 5.61 -14.74
N LEU A 171 -17.92 6.53 -15.65
CA LEU A 171 -18.06 6.27 -17.09
C LEU A 171 -16.83 5.52 -17.59
N THR A 172 -17.05 4.37 -18.18
CA THR A 172 -16.01 3.56 -18.82
C THR A 172 -16.35 3.35 -20.30
N ARG A 173 -15.44 2.76 -21.06
CA ARG A 173 -15.72 2.33 -22.45
C ARG A 173 -16.91 1.35 -22.58
N PHE A 174 -17.33 0.77 -21.46
CA PHE A 174 -18.48 -0.15 -21.40
C PHE A 174 -19.75 0.51 -20.83
N GLY A 175 -19.74 1.87 -20.69
CA GLY A 175 -20.84 2.63 -20.11
C GLY A 175 -20.64 2.96 -18.63
N TRP A 176 -21.72 3.37 -17.97
CA TRP A 176 -21.75 3.70 -16.55
C TRP A 176 -21.77 2.44 -15.69
N VAL A 177 -20.70 2.18 -14.96
CA VAL A 177 -20.55 1.05 -14.04
C VAL A 177 -20.11 1.53 -12.66
N GLU A 178 -20.31 0.73 -11.62
CA GLU A 178 -19.74 1.00 -10.30
C GLU A 178 -18.21 0.91 -10.35
N ARG A 179 -17.51 1.75 -9.58
CA ARG A 179 -16.04 1.76 -9.52
C ARG A 179 -15.47 0.40 -9.14
N GLN A 180 -16.07 -0.29 -8.15
CA GLN A 180 -15.68 -1.65 -7.78
C GLN A 180 -15.76 -2.64 -8.94
N ALA A 181 -16.78 -2.53 -9.80
CA ALA A 181 -16.92 -3.38 -10.98
C ALA A 181 -15.91 -3.00 -12.08
N ALA A 182 -15.67 -1.70 -12.28
CA ALA A 182 -14.65 -1.19 -13.19
C ALA A 182 -13.25 -1.70 -12.77
N TYR A 183 -12.93 -1.60 -11.48
CA TYR A 183 -11.67 -2.10 -10.92
C TYR A 183 -11.48 -3.61 -11.12
N LYS A 184 -12.53 -4.41 -10.84
CA LYS A 184 -12.48 -5.86 -11.01
C LYS A 184 -12.17 -6.27 -12.45
N ASN A 185 -12.87 -5.63 -13.40
CA ASN A 185 -12.66 -5.87 -14.84
C ASN A 185 -11.26 -5.43 -15.28
N TYR A 186 -10.78 -4.29 -14.77
CA TYR A 186 -9.43 -3.78 -15.03
C TYR A 186 -8.36 -4.75 -14.49
N ARG A 187 -8.39 -5.13 -13.22
CA ARG A 187 -7.42 -6.06 -12.60
C ARG A 187 -7.35 -7.39 -13.36
N GLN A 188 -8.49 -7.96 -13.68
CA GLN A 188 -8.58 -9.20 -14.44
C GLN A 188 -8.07 -9.03 -15.88
N GLY A 189 -8.49 -7.95 -16.56
CA GLY A 189 -8.11 -7.68 -17.95
C GLY A 189 -6.63 -7.42 -18.12
N CYS A 190 -5.97 -6.77 -17.16
CA CYS A 190 -4.53 -6.53 -17.15
C CYS A 190 -3.70 -7.77 -16.79
N GLY A 191 -4.32 -8.84 -16.31
CA GLY A 191 -3.64 -10.11 -16.02
C GLY A 191 -2.67 -10.04 -14.85
N ARG A 192 -2.86 -9.10 -13.90
CA ARG A 192 -2.01 -8.92 -12.73
C ARG A 192 -1.83 -10.24 -11.97
N ASP A 193 -2.92 -10.85 -11.53
CA ASP A 193 -2.88 -12.07 -10.70
C ASP A 193 -2.20 -13.23 -11.43
N ARG A 194 -2.45 -13.38 -12.73
CA ARG A 194 -1.78 -14.39 -13.55
C ARG A 194 -0.27 -14.19 -13.59
N ARG A 195 0.20 -12.94 -13.79
CA ARG A 195 1.62 -12.63 -13.87
C ARG A 195 2.31 -12.81 -12.51
N VAL A 196 1.71 -12.32 -11.45
CA VAL A 196 2.22 -12.47 -10.08
C VAL A 196 2.31 -13.96 -9.69
N ASN A 197 1.29 -14.75 -10.04
CA ASN A 197 1.31 -16.21 -9.82
C ASN A 197 2.40 -16.91 -10.65
N GLN A 198 2.70 -16.44 -11.86
CA GLN A 198 3.82 -16.98 -12.65
C GLN A 198 5.18 -16.73 -12.00
N LEU A 199 5.36 -15.58 -11.32
CA LEU A 199 6.59 -15.22 -10.65
C LEU A 199 6.77 -15.95 -9.31
N TRP A 200 5.71 -15.98 -8.50
CA TRP A 200 5.78 -16.33 -7.09
C TRP A 200 5.01 -17.59 -6.71
N GLY A 201 4.18 -18.13 -7.61
CA GLY A 201 3.39 -19.32 -7.34
C GLY A 201 2.56 -19.19 -6.07
N MET A 202 2.73 -20.15 -5.16
CA MET A 202 2.00 -20.16 -3.88
C MET A 202 2.42 -19.06 -2.89
N SER A 203 3.55 -18.39 -3.12
CA SER A 203 4.00 -17.25 -2.30
C SER A 203 3.28 -15.94 -2.66
N ALA A 204 2.47 -15.90 -3.72
CA ALA A 204 1.68 -14.74 -4.13
C ALA A 204 0.48 -14.52 -3.17
N PRO A 205 0.46 -13.44 -2.35
CA PRO A 205 -0.50 -13.35 -1.24
C PRO A 205 -1.92 -12.93 -1.65
N PHE A 206 -2.07 -12.30 -2.82
CA PHE A 206 -3.32 -11.63 -3.23
C PHE A 206 -3.92 -12.18 -4.52
N VAL A 207 -3.44 -13.32 -4.98
CA VAL A 207 -3.98 -14.02 -6.16
C VAL A 207 -5.27 -14.75 -5.77
N ASN A 208 -6.35 -14.55 -6.55
CA ASN A 208 -7.65 -15.21 -6.36
C ASN A 208 -7.86 -16.32 -7.40
#